data_6c9aa2c9aec33ee66a0892a10dbde195
#
_entry.id   6c9aa2c9aec33ee66a0892a10dbde195
#
_cell.length_a   1.000
_cell.length_b   1.000
_cell.length_c   1.000
_cell.angle_alpha   90.00
_cell.angle_beta   90.00
_cell.angle_gamma   90.00
#
_symmetry.space_group_name_H-M   'P 1'
#
loop_
_entity.id
_entity.type
_entity.pdbx_description
1 polymer ?
#
loop_
_entity_poly.entity_id
_entity_poly.type
_entity_poly.pdbx_seq_one_letter_code
_entity_poly.pdbx_strand_id
1 'polypeptide(L)'
;MKIRTITCHDVYNLGASLQAYALQTYLESIGNEVQIIDYKPAYLSGHYQLWGNINPIFDKPILKQLYLIAKLPERLLSLKRKTIFDDFTKNYLKLTRRYHNNDELKQDPPQADIYIAG
;
A
#
# COMPACT_ATOMS: atom_id res chain seq x y z
N MET A 1 18.04 17.95 6.29
CA MET A 1 18.54 16.55 6.24
C MET A 1 17.65 15.72 5.33
N LYS A 2 18.16 14.66 4.79
CA LYS A 2 17.39 13.68 4.04
C LYS A 2 16.85 12.62 4.98
N ILE A 3 15.54 12.54 5.12
CA ILE A 3 14.86 11.58 5.98
C ILE A 3 14.07 10.60 5.11
N ARG A 4 14.21 9.32 5.41
CA ARG A 4 13.42 8.26 4.77
C ARG A 4 12.60 7.56 5.86
N THR A 5 11.28 7.52 5.65
CA THR A 5 10.37 6.86 6.57
C THR A 5 9.90 5.52 5.99
N ILE A 6 9.74 4.52 6.82
CA ILE A 6 9.12 3.25 6.44
C ILE A 6 7.87 3.06 7.30
N THR A 7 6.71 2.96 6.65
CA THR A 7 5.41 2.85 7.32
C THR A 7 4.43 2.08 6.43
N CYS A 8 3.35 1.61 7.00
CA CYS A 8 2.29 0.91 6.27
C CYS A 8 1.42 1.88 5.47
N HIS A 9 1.97 2.55 4.46
CA HIS A 9 1.29 3.58 3.69
C HIS A 9 0.35 3.05 2.60
N ASP A 10 0.54 1.83 2.14
CA ASP A 10 -0.20 1.24 1.00
C ASP A 10 -0.98 -0.02 1.43
N VAL A 11 -1.79 0.11 2.46
CA VAL A 11 -2.62 -0.97 3.02
C VAL A 11 -4.12 -0.66 2.95
N TYR A 12 -4.51 0.34 2.19
CA TYR A 12 -5.91 0.78 2.03
C TYR A 12 -6.62 1.02 3.37
N ASN A 13 -5.90 1.58 4.31
CA ASN A 13 -6.40 1.97 5.62
C ASN A 13 -6.24 3.47 5.81
N LEU A 14 -7.34 4.16 6.11
CA LEU A 14 -7.36 5.61 6.24
C LEU A 14 -6.40 6.11 7.32
N GLY A 15 -6.37 5.45 8.47
CA GLY A 15 -5.47 5.82 9.56
C GLY A 15 -4.00 5.71 9.16
N ALA A 16 -3.62 4.62 8.49
CA ALA A 16 -2.26 4.42 8.02
C ALA A 16 -1.85 5.47 6.96
N SER A 17 -2.74 5.78 6.03
CA SER A 17 -2.49 6.81 5.01
C SER A 17 -2.34 8.19 5.62
N LEU A 18 -3.19 8.56 6.58
CA LEU A 18 -3.12 9.85 7.27
C LEU A 18 -1.88 9.95 8.17
N GLN A 19 -1.50 8.87 8.84
CA GLN A 19 -0.28 8.81 9.64
C GLN A 19 0.96 9.08 8.79
N ALA A 20 1.07 8.38 7.65
CA ALA A 20 2.17 8.56 6.71
C ALA A 20 2.26 10.01 6.22
N TYR A 21 1.13 10.59 5.83
CA TYR A 21 1.05 11.98 5.37
C TYR A 21 1.40 12.98 6.47
N ALA A 22 0.86 12.79 7.68
CA ALA A 22 1.12 13.69 8.80
C ALA A 22 2.60 13.68 9.20
N LEU A 23 3.22 12.51 9.27
CA LEU A 23 4.64 12.38 9.57
C LEU A 23 5.51 13.06 8.50
N GLN A 24 5.22 12.79 7.22
CA GLN A 24 5.91 13.44 6.11
C GLN A 24 5.80 14.96 6.20
N THR A 25 4.58 15.49 6.33
CA THR A 25 4.31 16.93 6.38
C THR A 25 4.98 17.60 7.58
N TYR A 26 4.94 16.96 8.74
CA TYR A 26 5.59 17.47 9.94
C TYR A 26 7.11 17.58 9.75
N LEU A 27 7.75 16.52 9.28
CA LEU A 27 9.21 16.50 9.06
C LEU A 27 9.65 17.51 7.99
N GLU A 28 8.83 17.71 6.96
CA GLU A 28 9.08 18.74 5.95
C GLU A 28 8.93 20.15 6.52
N SER A 29 7.96 20.36 7.41
CA SER A 29 7.72 21.68 8.03
C SER A 29 8.88 22.17 8.89
N ILE A 30 9.71 21.26 9.37
CA ILE A 30 10.93 21.58 10.14
C ILE A 30 12.20 21.59 9.28
N GLY A 31 12.05 21.62 7.96
CA GLY A 31 13.14 21.88 7.01
C GLY A 31 13.86 20.65 6.46
N ASN A 32 13.25 19.46 6.48
CA ASN A 32 13.86 18.24 5.95
C ASN A 32 13.32 17.86 4.57
N GLU A 33 14.13 17.14 3.79
CA GLU A 33 13.69 16.43 2.60
C GLU A 33 13.22 15.05 3.01
N VAL A 34 11.93 14.76 2.79
CA VAL A 34 11.30 13.52 3.27
C VAL A 34 10.77 12.69 2.11
N GLN A 35 11.02 11.40 2.14
CA GLN A 35 10.37 10.42 1.28
C GLN A 35 10.00 9.18 2.09
N ILE A 36 8.87 8.58 1.72
CA ILE A 36 8.42 7.32 2.29
C ILE A 36 9.01 6.18 1.45
N ILE A 37 9.61 5.20 2.09
CA ILE A 37 10.14 4.01 1.43
C ILE A 37 8.93 3.19 0.95
N ASP A 38 8.80 3.05 -0.37
CA ASP A 38 7.69 2.28 -0.98
C ASP A 38 7.99 0.79 -0.92
N TYR A 39 7.86 0.22 0.27
CA TYR A 39 8.05 -1.20 0.55
C TYR A 39 6.72 -1.92 0.50
N LYS A 40 6.52 -2.76 -0.51
CA LYS A 40 5.28 -3.50 -0.71
C LYS A 40 5.57 -4.98 -1.01
N PRO A 41 5.79 -5.80 0.01
CA PRO A 41 5.97 -7.23 -0.18
C PRO A 41 4.66 -7.91 -0.63
N ALA A 42 4.79 -9.07 -1.26
CA ALA A 42 3.66 -9.78 -1.86
C ALA A 42 2.52 -10.08 -0.88
N TYR A 43 2.82 -10.34 0.39
CA TYR A 43 1.82 -10.62 1.40
C TYR A 43 0.92 -9.42 1.75
N LEU A 44 1.33 -8.20 1.46
CA LEU A 44 0.53 -6.98 1.64
C LEU A 44 -0.26 -6.59 0.38
N SER A 45 0.01 -7.20 -0.76
CA SER A 45 -0.56 -6.80 -2.04
C SER A 45 -1.88 -7.48 -2.41
N GLY A 46 -2.34 -8.46 -1.64
CA GLY A 46 -3.46 -9.34 -1.99
C GLY A 46 -4.87 -8.87 -1.64
N HIS A 47 -5.04 -7.74 -0.96
CA HIS A 47 -6.34 -7.37 -0.38
C HIS A 47 -7.45 -6.98 -1.38
N TYR A 48 -7.12 -6.67 -2.62
CA TYR A 48 -8.08 -6.19 -3.62
C TYR A 48 -7.99 -6.91 -4.97
N GLN A 49 -7.64 -8.19 -4.94
CA GLN A 49 -7.68 -9.01 -6.16
C GLN A 49 -9.12 -9.43 -6.47
N LEU A 50 -9.59 -9.15 -7.69
CA LEU A 50 -10.93 -9.53 -8.14
C LEU A 50 -11.18 -11.04 -8.11
N TRP A 51 -10.14 -11.85 -8.27
CA TRP A 51 -10.20 -13.30 -8.45
C TRP A 51 -9.47 -14.08 -7.36
N GLY A 52 -8.94 -13.41 -6.32
CA GLY A 52 -8.21 -14.04 -5.24
C GLY A 52 -9.10 -14.47 -4.05
N ASN A 53 -8.63 -15.42 -3.26
CA ASN A 53 -9.21 -15.88 -2.00
C ASN A 53 -10.67 -16.34 -2.09
N ILE A 54 -10.92 -17.36 -2.90
CA ILE A 54 -12.20 -18.04 -2.94
C ILE A 54 -12.19 -19.09 -1.81
N ASN A 55 -13.24 -19.07 -0.98
CA ASN A 55 -13.43 -20.08 0.06
C ASN A 55 -13.42 -21.48 -0.57
N PRO A 56 -12.67 -22.46 -0.03
CA PRO A 56 -12.61 -23.84 -0.55
C PRO A 56 -13.98 -24.53 -0.73
N ILE A 57 -15.00 -24.10 0.02
CA ILE A 57 -16.37 -24.60 -0.12
C ILE A 57 -16.93 -24.34 -1.52
N PHE A 58 -16.46 -23.31 -2.22
CA PHE A 58 -16.91 -22.93 -3.56
C PHE A 58 -15.96 -23.39 -4.69
N ASP A 59 -15.18 -24.41 -4.43
CA ASP A 59 -14.17 -24.93 -5.39
C ASP A 59 -14.81 -25.71 -6.57
N LYS A 60 -16.12 -25.93 -6.57
CA LYS A 60 -16.84 -26.49 -7.73
C LYS A 60 -17.02 -25.42 -8.81
N PRO A 61 -16.83 -25.75 -10.12
CA PRO A 61 -16.85 -24.75 -11.20
C PRO A 61 -18.12 -23.89 -11.25
N ILE A 62 -19.29 -24.49 -11.05
CA ILE A 62 -20.59 -23.80 -11.10
C ILE A 62 -20.79 -22.91 -9.87
N LEU A 63 -20.47 -23.41 -8.68
CA LEU A 63 -20.57 -22.64 -7.42
C LEU A 63 -19.56 -21.48 -7.40
N LYS A 64 -18.38 -21.69 -7.94
CA LYS A 64 -17.34 -20.67 -8.08
C LYS A 64 -17.81 -19.52 -8.95
N GLN A 65 -18.43 -19.80 -10.11
CA GLN A 65 -18.96 -18.78 -10.99
C GLN A 65 -20.13 -18.01 -10.36
N LEU A 66 -21.06 -18.69 -9.70
CA LEU A 66 -22.17 -18.05 -8.98
C LEU A 66 -21.67 -17.17 -7.83
N TYR A 67 -20.68 -17.64 -7.07
CA TYR A 67 -20.06 -16.87 -6.00
C TYR A 67 -19.38 -15.60 -6.53
N LEU A 68 -18.63 -15.71 -7.63
CA LEU A 68 -17.95 -14.57 -8.26
C LEU A 68 -18.96 -13.54 -8.78
N ILE A 69 -20.05 -13.97 -9.39
CA ILE A 69 -21.12 -13.08 -9.86
C ILE A 69 -21.83 -12.40 -8.69
N ALA A 70 -22.13 -13.12 -7.62
CA ALA A 70 -22.78 -12.58 -6.42
C ALA A 70 -21.90 -11.55 -5.68
N LYS A 71 -20.56 -11.75 -5.71
CA LYS A 71 -19.59 -10.85 -5.07
C LYS A 71 -19.12 -9.70 -5.97
N LEU A 72 -19.47 -9.70 -7.24
CA LEU A 72 -19.01 -8.70 -8.20
C LEU A 72 -19.36 -7.25 -7.80
N PRO A 73 -20.57 -6.92 -7.34
CA PRO A 73 -20.88 -5.55 -6.89
C PRO A 73 -20.01 -5.08 -5.73
N GLU A 74 -19.80 -5.96 -4.74
CA GLU A 74 -18.95 -5.66 -3.58
C GLU A 74 -17.50 -5.44 -4.00
N ARG A 75 -16.98 -6.23 -4.94
CA ARG A 75 -15.64 -6.10 -5.47
C ARG A 75 -15.46 -4.84 -6.32
N LEU A 76 -16.47 -4.43 -7.07
CA LEU A 76 -16.46 -3.16 -7.81
C LEU A 76 -16.42 -1.95 -6.87
N LEU A 77 -17.17 -1.98 -5.76
CA LEU A 77 -17.08 -0.96 -4.71
C LEU A 77 -15.69 -0.94 -4.05
N SER A 78 -15.08 -2.10 -3.82
CA SER A 78 -13.72 -2.21 -3.30
C SER A 78 -12.69 -1.61 -4.26
N LEU A 79 -12.85 -1.78 -5.56
CA LEU A 79 -11.99 -1.17 -6.58
C LEU A 79 -12.11 0.36 -6.59
N LYS A 80 -13.31 0.90 -6.42
CA LYS A 80 -13.52 2.34 -6.29
C LYS A 80 -12.79 2.88 -5.07
N ARG A 81 -12.89 2.21 -3.94
CA ARG A 81 -12.16 2.54 -2.72
C ARG A 81 -10.64 2.47 -2.94
N LYS A 82 -10.16 1.42 -3.60
CA LYS A 82 -8.76 1.27 -3.98
C LYS A 82 -8.26 2.46 -4.80
N THR A 83 -9.02 2.89 -5.79
CA THR A 83 -8.67 4.05 -6.64
C THR A 83 -8.50 5.33 -5.81
N ILE A 84 -9.39 5.58 -4.86
CA ILE A 84 -9.31 6.75 -3.97
C ILE A 84 -8.03 6.72 -3.14
N PHE A 85 -7.66 5.58 -2.57
CA PHE A 85 -6.42 5.43 -1.80
C PHE A 85 -5.17 5.55 -2.68
N ASP A 86 -5.18 4.96 -3.87
CA ASP A 86 -4.07 5.05 -4.82
C ASP A 86 -3.86 6.49 -5.29
N ASP A 87 -4.92 7.24 -5.56
CA ASP A 87 -4.85 8.66 -5.92
C ASP A 87 -4.31 9.51 -4.77
N PHE A 88 -4.72 9.25 -3.54
CA PHE A 88 -4.18 9.92 -2.36
C PHE A 88 -2.67 9.66 -2.23
N THR A 89 -2.26 8.41 -2.32
CA THR A 89 -0.84 8.02 -2.24
C THR A 89 -0.02 8.69 -3.33
N LYS A 90 -0.51 8.68 -4.57
CA LYS A 90 0.18 9.28 -5.72
C LYS A 90 0.31 10.80 -5.62
N ASN A 91 -0.73 11.48 -5.14
CA ASN A 91 -0.81 12.94 -5.16
C ASN A 91 -0.23 13.60 -3.91
N TYR A 92 -0.25 12.93 -2.76
CA TYR A 92 0.11 13.54 -1.47
C TYR A 92 1.33 12.92 -0.79
N LEU A 93 1.68 11.68 -1.10
CA LEU A 93 2.83 11.00 -0.52
C LEU A 93 4.03 11.04 -1.47
N LYS A 94 5.19 11.40 -0.95
CA LYS A 94 6.46 11.37 -1.68
C LYS A 94 7.14 10.03 -1.44
N LEU A 95 7.12 9.16 -2.44
CA LEU A 95 7.62 7.80 -2.35
C LEU A 95 8.99 7.66 -3.01
N THR A 96 9.79 6.73 -2.50
CA THR A 96 10.97 6.21 -3.19
C THR A 96 10.55 5.27 -4.32
N ARG A 97 11.52 4.66 -5.05
CA ARG A 97 11.20 3.55 -5.93
C ARG A 97 10.57 2.40 -5.13
N ARG A 98 9.80 1.54 -5.80
CA ARG A 98 9.16 0.39 -5.14
C ARG A 98 10.16 -0.73 -4.87
N TYR A 99 10.08 -1.25 -3.64
CA TYR A 99 10.80 -2.44 -3.19
C TYR A 99 9.81 -3.57 -2.93
N HIS A 100 10.01 -4.71 -3.59
CA HIS A 100 9.09 -5.85 -3.52
C HIS A 100 9.42 -6.84 -2.41
N ASN A 101 10.65 -6.83 -1.93
CA ASN A 101 11.10 -7.71 -0.86
C ASN A 101 12.24 -7.07 -0.06
N ASN A 102 12.58 -7.72 1.05
CA ASN A 102 13.62 -7.24 1.95
C ASN A 102 15.02 -7.29 1.31
N ASP A 103 15.26 -8.24 0.41
CA ASP A 103 16.55 -8.38 -0.27
C ASP A 103 16.81 -7.19 -1.21
N GLU A 104 15.82 -6.75 -1.97
CA GLU A 104 15.92 -5.54 -2.79
C GLU A 104 16.27 -4.30 -1.93
N LEU A 105 15.62 -4.17 -0.79
CA LEU A 105 15.85 -3.06 0.13
C LEU A 105 17.26 -3.08 0.74
N LYS A 106 17.79 -4.27 1.04
CA LYS A 106 19.14 -4.44 1.55
C LYS A 106 20.22 -4.19 0.51
N GLN A 107 19.97 -4.58 -0.75
CA GLN A 107 20.93 -4.43 -1.83
C GLN A 107 21.10 -2.99 -2.29
N ASP A 108 20.01 -2.22 -2.30
CA ASP A 108 19.99 -0.83 -2.75
C ASP A 108 19.09 0.03 -1.86
N PRO A 109 19.47 0.28 -0.61
CA PRO A 109 18.69 1.11 0.29
C PRO A 109 18.66 2.56 -0.21
N PRO A 110 17.50 3.26 -0.08
CA PRO A 110 17.44 4.67 -0.43
C PRO A 110 18.36 5.48 0.48
N GLN A 111 19.14 6.39 -0.09
CA GLN A 111 20.05 7.22 0.68
C GLN A 111 19.30 8.18 1.60
N ALA A 112 19.71 8.22 2.85
CA ALA A 112 19.19 9.12 3.86
C ALA A 112 20.22 9.40 4.95
N ASP A 113 20.04 10.54 5.62
CA ASP A 113 20.78 10.85 6.84
C ASP A 113 20.15 10.14 8.04
N ILE A 114 18.80 10.01 8.02
CA ILE A 114 18.02 9.37 9.07
C ILE A 114 16.96 8.46 8.45
N TYR A 115 16.77 7.29 9.04
CA TYR A 115 15.65 6.38 8.75
C TYR A 115 14.72 6.32 9.95
N ILE A 116 13.42 6.46 9.71
CA ILE A 116 12.37 6.42 10.74
C ILE A 116 11.40 5.31 10.40
N ALA A 117 11.17 4.39 11.34
CA ALA A 117 10.13 3.38 11.26
C ALA A 117 8.91 3.83 12.08
N GLY A 118 7.71 3.77 11.43
CA GLY A 118 6.47 4.19 12.08
C GLY A 118 5.23 3.47 11.59
#